data_81044153ae7fe11f597dc5578a7eef8d
#
_entry.id   81044153ae7fe11f597dc5578a7eef8d
#
_cell.length_a   1.000
_cell.length_b   1.000
_cell.length_c   1.000
_cell.angle_alpha   90.00
_cell.angle_beta   90.00
_cell.angle_gamma   90.00
#
_symmetry.space_group_name_H-M   'P 1'
#
loop_
_entity.id
_entity.type
_entity.pdbx_description
1 polymer ?
#
loop_
_entity_poly.entity_id
_entity_poly.type
_entity_poly.pdbx_seq_one_letter_code
_entity_poly.pdbx_strand_id
1 'polypeptide(L)'
;MPEIAMQPFNLPAAWRSTDYPTKDTFAIDLEPRHLEALNADVKRFKAAGGGHEDINNETFPLCRIAEDIARWRKEVHTGRGMILLRGIPVEDISLDDLRLLYLGLGSHFGRPVSQSNMGDLVGEVVNIGDKDPKERAYRSSRELMLHTDRADHIAMLCIRPAIKGGLSGYASALTIHNIMLEERPDLLSHLYNGFHHHRFGEQPPGEPVVTRERIPIFSVTDGVPSVIFIRGYINLAVDEGHVTLSDGELEALNYMESVSNRDNVRLDFLMEPGELIFVNNCLILHTRTEFEDSDEPTKRRHLIRLWLREDERPAADGVLIHKGKAGIEKQDGKGTYYTSKTAA
;
A
#
# COMPACT_ATOMS: atom_id res chain seq x y z
N MET A 1 24.55 6.54 -13.60
CA MET A 1 23.75 7.12 -12.51
C MET A 1 22.32 7.21 -13.02
N PRO A 2 21.31 6.96 -12.20
CA PRO A 2 19.94 7.13 -12.64
C PRO A 2 19.70 8.59 -13.06
N GLU A 3 18.81 8.79 -14.03
CA GLU A 3 18.39 10.13 -14.43
C GLU A 3 17.53 10.75 -13.34
N ILE A 4 17.94 11.91 -12.84
CA ILE A 4 17.22 12.64 -11.78
C ILE A 4 16.24 13.61 -12.46
N ALA A 5 14.97 13.56 -12.10
CA ALA A 5 13.99 14.52 -12.58
C ALA A 5 14.26 15.89 -11.96
N MET A 6 14.81 16.81 -12.78
CA MET A 6 15.14 18.19 -12.39
C MET A 6 14.03 19.19 -12.77
N GLN A 7 12.86 18.70 -13.14
CA GLN A 7 11.65 19.50 -13.36
C GLN A 7 10.54 19.03 -12.44
N PRO A 8 9.71 19.92 -11.92
CA PRO A 8 8.58 19.54 -11.09
C PRO A 8 7.62 18.62 -11.85
N PHE A 9 7.13 17.58 -11.18
CA PHE A 9 6.05 16.78 -11.71
C PHE A 9 4.74 17.59 -11.73
N ASN A 10 4.17 17.74 -12.91
CA ASN A 10 2.88 18.41 -13.10
C ASN A 10 1.82 17.36 -13.53
N LEU A 11 1.53 16.44 -12.63
CA LEU A 11 0.57 15.36 -12.82
C LEU A 11 -0.57 15.50 -11.81
N PRO A 12 -1.78 14.98 -12.11
CA PRO A 12 -2.91 15.05 -11.17
C PRO A 12 -2.63 14.45 -9.79
N ALA A 13 -1.69 13.51 -9.70
CA ALA A 13 -1.25 12.90 -8.44
C ALA A 13 -0.30 13.79 -7.63
N ALA A 14 0.16 14.95 -8.14
CA ALA A 14 1.00 15.91 -7.40
C ALA A 14 0.15 16.92 -6.62
N TRP A 15 -0.74 16.42 -5.78
CA TRP A 15 -1.66 17.21 -4.96
C TRP A 15 -1.10 17.54 -3.57
N ARG A 16 -1.68 18.52 -2.92
CA ARG A 16 -1.47 18.85 -1.51
C ARG A 16 -2.71 18.47 -0.68
N SER A 17 -2.53 18.28 0.63
CA SER A 17 -3.66 17.99 1.55
C SER A 17 -4.74 19.09 1.49
N THR A 18 -4.36 20.33 1.24
CA THR A 18 -5.27 21.46 1.08
C THR A 18 -6.23 21.35 -0.11
N ASP A 19 -5.91 20.52 -1.10
CA ASP A 19 -6.79 20.27 -2.25
C ASP A 19 -7.97 19.37 -1.87
N TYR A 20 -7.85 18.65 -0.73
CA TYR A 20 -8.83 17.71 -0.20
C TYR A 20 -9.13 18.00 1.28
N PRO A 21 -9.86 19.09 1.60
CA PRO A 21 -10.11 19.51 2.96
C PRO A 21 -10.90 18.47 3.79
N THR A 22 -11.66 17.60 3.11
CA THR A 22 -12.33 16.45 3.73
C THR A 22 -12.29 15.26 2.77
N LYS A 23 -12.46 14.03 3.30
CA LYS A 23 -12.56 12.81 2.48
C LYS A 23 -13.74 12.84 1.48
N ASP A 24 -14.77 13.64 1.73
CA ASP A 24 -15.93 13.78 0.85
C ASP A 24 -15.57 14.39 -0.51
N THR A 25 -14.49 15.13 -0.61
CA THR A 25 -14.04 15.76 -1.86
C THR A 25 -13.53 14.74 -2.90
N PHE A 26 -13.19 13.53 -2.49
CA PHE A 26 -12.74 12.44 -3.38
C PHE A 26 -13.48 11.13 -3.17
N ALA A 27 -14.47 11.10 -2.27
CA ALA A 27 -15.31 9.93 -2.05
C ALA A 27 -16.37 9.77 -3.15
N ILE A 28 -16.74 8.55 -3.41
CA ILE A 28 -17.76 8.12 -4.35
C ILE A 28 -18.74 7.22 -3.60
N ASP A 29 -20.00 7.64 -3.48
CA ASP A 29 -21.04 6.83 -2.88
C ASP A 29 -21.49 5.74 -3.87
N LEU A 30 -21.46 4.49 -3.44
CA LEU A 30 -21.95 3.36 -4.24
C LEU A 30 -23.50 3.42 -4.31
N GLU A 31 -24.00 3.47 -5.54
CA GLU A 31 -25.43 3.38 -5.81
C GLU A 31 -25.93 1.94 -5.70
N PRO A 32 -27.26 1.69 -5.52
CA PRO A 32 -27.82 0.35 -5.46
C PRO A 32 -27.39 -0.55 -6.65
N ARG A 33 -27.30 -0.01 -7.86
CA ARG A 33 -26.88 -0.76 -9.06
C ARG A 33 -25.44 -1.31 -8.96
N HIS A 34 -24.54 -0.60 -8.25
CA HIS A 34 -23.17 -1.06 -8.02
C HIS A 34 -23.18 -2.28 -7.09
N LEU A 35 -23.93 -2.20 -5.99
CA LEU A 35 -24.04 -3.29 -5.02
C LEU A 35 -24.75 -4.52 -5.62
N GLU A 36 -25.77 -4.30 -6.45
CA GLU A 36 -26.44 -5.37 -7.19
C GLU A 36 -25.49 -6.08 -8.17
N ALA A 37 -24.65 -5.31 -8.89
CA ALA A 37 -23.66 -5.87 -9.83
C ALA A 37 -22.60 -6.70 -9.08
N LEU A 38 -22.04 -6.16 -7.99
CA LEU A 38 -21.07 -6.84 -7.14
C LEU A 38 -21.64 -8.15 -6.57
N ASN A 39 -22.83 -8.12 -5.97
CA ASN A 39 -23.48 -9.28 -5.41
C ASN A 39 -23.86 -10.34 -6.48
N ALA A 40 -24.25 -9.90 -7.67
CA ALA A 40 -24.58 -10.81 -8.77
C ALA A 40 -23.32 -11.59 -9.21
N ASP A 41 -22.16 -10.91 -9.31
CA ASP A 41 -20.92 -11.57 -9.68
C ASP A 41 -20.36 -12.47 -8.57
N VAL A 42 -20.51 -12.13 -7.28
CA VAL A 42 -20.21 -13.04 -6.16
C VAL A 42 -21.03 -14.33 -6.28
N LYS A 43 -22.34 -14.22 -6.47
CA LYS A 43 -23.24 -15.38 -6.62
C LYS A 43 -22.87 -16.25 -7.82
N ARG A 44 -22.59 -15.60 -8.97
CA ARG A 44 -22.19 -16.29 -10.20
C ARG A 44 -20.86 -17.03 -10.03
N PHE A 45 -19.86 -16.37 -9.43
CA PHE A 45 -18.56 -16.96 -9.19
C PHE A 45 -18.62 -18.16 -8.25
N LYS A 46 -19.35 -18.08 -7.15
CA LYS A 46 -19.59 -19.19 -6.22
C LYS A 46 -20.32 -20.36 -6.90
N ALA A 47 -21.30 -20.08 -7.75
CA ALA A 47 -22.02 -21.12 -8.50
C ALA A 47 -21.10 -21.85 -9.51
N ALA A 48 -20.05 -21.20 -10.00
CA ALA A 48 -19.03 -21.81 -10.85
C ALA A 48 -18.00 -22.65 -10.08
N GLY A 49 -17.99 -22.60 -8.73
CA GLY A 49 -17.07 -23.39 -7.89
C GLY A 49 -15.65 -22.83 -7.81
N GLY A 50 -15.42 -21.55 -8.15
CA GLY A 50 -14.10 -20.92 -8.10
C GLY A 50 -13.60 -20.65 -6.68
N GLY A 51 -12.29 -20.75 -6.48
CA GLY A 51 -11.55 -20.35 -5.26
C GLY A 51 -11.00 -18.92 -5.34
N HIS A 52 -10.46 -18.40 -4.23
CA HIS A 52 -9.90 -17.04 -4.19
C HIS A 52 -8.80 -16.81 -5.23
N GLU A 53 -8.00 -17.84 -5.52
CA GLU A 53 -6.91 -17.82 -6.51
C GLU A 53 -7.40 -17.77 -7.97
N ASP A 54 -8.66 -18.10 -8.23
CA ASP A 54 -9.24 -18.09 -9.57
C ASP A 54 -9.84 -16.71 -9.94
N ILE A 55 -9.90 -15.77 -8.96
CA ILE A 55 -10.50 -14.45 -9.16
C ILE A 55 -9.58 -13.58 -10.01
N ASN A 56 -10.14 -13.11 -11.11
CA ASN A 56 -9.57 -12.09 -11.99
C ASN A 56 -10.69 -11.32 -12.70
N ASN A 57 -10.35 -10.34 -13.53
CA ASN A 57 -11.33 -9.51 -14.23
C ASN A 57 -12.15 -10.26 -15.31
N GLU A 58 -11.74 -11.48 -15.72
CA GLU A 58 -12.53 -12.33 -16.64
C GLU A 58 -13.54 -13.18 -15.85
N THR A 59 -13.10 -13.75 -14.72
CA THR A 59 -13.97 -14.57 -13.85
C THR A 59 -14.90 -13.73 -13.00
N PHE A 60 -14.57 -12.44 -12.79
CA PHE A 60 -15.38 -11.46 -12.05
C PHE A 60 -15.56 -10.16 -12.87
N PRO A 61 -16.28 -10.18 -14.00
CA PRO A 61 -16.20 -9.16 -15.06
C PRO A 61 -16.87 -7.82 -14.76
N LEU A 62 -17.79 -7.71 -13.80
CA LEU A 62 -18.52 -6.50 -13.44
C LEU A 62 -19.13 -5.74 -14.64
N CYS A 63 -19.61 -6.47 -15.65
CA CYS A 63 -20.06 -5.91 -16.92
C CYS A 63 -21.15 -4.80 -16.77
N ARG A 64 -22.01 -4.91 -15.73
CA ARG A 64 -23.10 -3.96 -15.50
C ARG A 64 -22.65 -2.58 -15.05
N ILE A 65 -21.41 -2.46 -14.56
CA ILE A 65 -20.78 -1.24 -14.05
C ILE A 65 -19.41 -0.98 -14.70
N ALA A 66 -19.17 -1.54 -15.86
CA ALA A 66 -17.86 -1.47 -16.54
C ALA A 66 -17.38 -0.02 -16.79
N GLU A 67 -18.29 0.90 -17.09
CA GLU A 67 -17.96 2.32 -17.29
C GLU A 67 -17.52 2.99 -15.99
N ASP A 68 -18.17 2.66 -14.87
CA ASP A 68 -17.78 3.18 -13.57
C ASP A 68 -16.40 2.63 -13.16
N ILE A 69 -16.19 1.32 -13.34
CA ILE A 69 -14.88 0.67 -13.11
C ILE A 69 -13.78 1.35 -13.93
N ALA A 70 -14.00 1.58 -15.21
CA ALA A 70 -13.03 2.24 -16.09
C ALA A 70 -12.70 3.66 -15.59
N ARG A 71 -13.71 4.43 -15.16
CA ARG A 71 -13.53 5.78 -14.60
C ARG A 71 -12.77 5.74 -13.28
N TRP A 72 -13.13 4.83 -12.36
CA TRP A 72 -12.46 4.66 -11.07
C TRP A 72 -11.00 4.21 -11.24
N ARG A 73 -10.77 3.24 -12.14
CA ARG A 73 -9.42 2.80 -12.48
C ARG A 73 -8.57 3.94 -13.02
N LYS A 74 -9.11 4.76 -13.93
CA LYS A 74 -8.40 5.93 -14.47
C LYS A 74 -7.97 6.91 -13.38
N GLU A 75 -8.84 7.18 -12.39
CA GLU A 75 -8.51 8.05 -11.25
C GLU A 75 -7.35 7.50 -10.42
N VAL A 76 -7.29 6.19 -10.19
CA VAL A 76 -6.21 5.55 -9.43
C VAL A 76 -4.93 5.48 -10.26
N HIS A 77 -4.98 5.08 -11.52
CA HIS A 77 -3.79 4.83 -12.33
C HIS A 77 -3.12 6.11 -12.83
N THR A 78 -3.92 7.05 -13.36
CA THR A 78 -3.43 8.25 -14.06
C THR A 78 -4.04 9.57 -13.59
N GLY A 79 -5.04 9.52 -12.71
CA GLY A 79 -5.67 10.67 -12.09
C GLY A 79 -4.95 11.08 -10.80
N ARG A 80 -5.72 11.41 -9.78
CA ARG A 80 -5.19 11.81 -8.45
C ARG A 80 -4.44 10.69 -7.70
N GLY A 81 -4.51 9.46 -8.17
CA GLY A 81 -3.84 8.30 -7.58
C GLY A 81 -4.61 7.63 -6.46
N MET A 82 -5.82 8.07 -6.13
CA MET A 82 -6.67 7.45 -5.10
C MET A 82 -8.15 7.70 -5.35
N ILE A 83 -8.98 6.76 -4.88
CA ILE A 83 -10.45 6.92 -4.75
C ILE A 83 -10.92 6.30 -3.46
N LEU A 84 -11.97 6.86 -2.86
CA LEU A 84 -12.66 6.29 -1.71
C LEU A 84 -14.09 5.90 -2.14
N LEU A 85 -14.39 4.61 -2.16
CA LEU A 85 -15.74 4.09 -2.40
C LEU A 85 -16.45 3.91 -1.06
N ARG A 86 -17.69 4.37 -0.92
CA ARG A 86 -18.49 4.26 0.30
C ARG A 86 -19.76 3.45 0.09
N GLY A 87 -20.17 2.74 1.12
CA GLY A 87 -21.47 2.05 1.15
C GLY A 87 -21.39 0.55 0.88
N ILE A 88 -20.21 -0.09 1.01
CA ILE A 88 -20.14 -1.55 1.04
C ILE A 88 -20.81 -2.04 2.34
N PRO A 89 -21.87 -2.89 2.26
CA PRO A 89 -22.65 -3.29 3.43
C PRO A 89 -21.94 -4.40 4.23
N VAL A 90 -20.81 -4.04 4.87
CA VAL A 90 -19.91 -4.98 5.58
C VAL A 90 -20.58 -5.73 6.75
N GLU A 91 -21.67 -5.21 7.30
CA GLU A 91 -22.41 -5.84 8.38
C GLU A 91 -23.43 -6.89 7.87
N ASP A 92 -23.87 -6.77 6.61
CA ASP A 92 -24.91 -7.60 6.00
C ASP A 92 -24.37 -8.74 5.13
N ILE A 93 -23.05 -8.78 4.93
CA ILE A 93 -22.36 -9.73 4.06
C ILE A 93 -21.46 -10.63 4.91
N SER A 94 -21.45 -11.96 4.64
CA SER A 94 -20.50 -12.85 5.29
C SER A 94 -19.05 -12.44 4.95
N LEU A 95 -18.11 -12.65 5.87
CA LEU A 95 -16.71 -12.28 5.64
C LEU A 95 -16.12 -12.99 4.41
N ASP A 96 -16.56 -14.21 4.11
CA ASP A 96 -16.11 -14.94 2.92
C ASP A 96 -16.65 -14.32 1.63
N ASP A 97 -17.92 -13.95 1.58
CA ASP A 97 -18.51 -13.26 0.44
C ASP A 97 -17.93 -11.84 0.28
N LEU A 98 -17.62 -11.17 1.40
CA LEU A 98 -16.94 -9.87 1.38
C LEU A 98 -15.54 -9.97 0.79
N ARG A 99 -14.79 -11.02 1.14
CA ARG A 99 -13.46 -11.27 0.53
C ARG A 99 -13.55 -11.54 -0.97
N LEU A 100 -14.54 -12.32 -1.42
CA LEU A 100 -14.77 -12.57 -2.86
C LEU A 100 -15.12 -11.26 -3.60
N LEU A 101 -16.05 -10.48 -3.06
CA LEU A 101 -16.42 -9.16 -3.59
C LEU A 101 -15.20 -8.25 -3.69
N TYR A 102 -14.40 -8.19 -2.63
CA TYR A 102 -13.24 -7.33 -2.51
C TYR A 102 -12.13 -7.73 -3.47
N LEU A 103 -11.82 -9.03 -3.58
CA LEU A 103 -10.87 -9.55 -4.57
C LEU A 103 -11.38 -9.31 -6.00
N GLY A 104 -12.66 -9.58 -6.27
CA GLY A 104 -13.26 -9.39 -7.58
C GLY A 104 -13.21 -7.93 -8.03
N LEU A 105 -13.62 -7.00 -7.17
CA LEU A 105 -13.51 -5.57 -7.48
C LEU A 105 -12.04 -5.15 -7.62
N GLY A 106 -11.16 -5.60 -6.73
CA GLY A 106 -9.73 -5.31 -6.76
C GLY A 106 -9.04 -5.77 -8.04
N SER A 107 -9.45 -6.90 -8.62
CA SER A 107 -8.85 -7.45 -9.85
C SER A 107 -8.95 -6.53 -11.06
N HIS A 108 -9.88 -5.58 -11.06
CA HIS A 108 -10.00 -4.54 -12.08
C HIS A 108 -8.98 -3.40 -11.94
N PHE A 109 -8.34 -3.27 -10.78
CA PHE A 109 -7.31 -2.26 -10.54
C PHE A 109 -5.89 -2.82 -10.67
N GLY A 110 -5.76 -4.13 -10.70
CA GLY A 110 -4.51 -4.85 -10.87
C GLY A 110 -4.66 -6.31 -10.45
N ARG A 111 -3.69 -7.14 -10.80
CA ARG A 111 -3.69 -8.55 -10.43
C ARG A 111 -3.39 -8.71 -8.93
N PRO A 112 -4.25 -9.35 -8.13
CA PRO A 112 -3.98 -9.65 -6.73
C PRO A 112 -2.70 -10.48 -6.58
N VAL A 113 -1.86 -10.13 -5.60
CA VAL A 113 -0.61 -10.84 -5.30
C VAL A 113 -0.47 -11.11 -3.82
N SER A 114 0.33 -12.12 -3.50
CA SER A 114 0.62 -12.48 -2.11
C SER A 114 1.33 -11.35 -1.37
N GLN A 115 0.90 -11.10 -0.13
CA GLN A 115 1.45 -10.07 0.75
C GLN A 115 2.11 -10.62 2.02
N SER A 116 2.26 -11.94 2.10
CA SER A 116 2.93 -12.60 3.25
C SER A 116 3.60 -13.92 2.85
N ASN A 117 4.49 -14.42 3.71
CA ASN A 117 5.06 -15.76 3.57
C ASN A 117 4.02 -16.90 3.63
N MET A 118 2.78 -16.60 4.00
CA MET A 118 1.67 -17.57 4.03
C MET A 118 0.94 -17.66 2.69
N GLY A 119 1.20 -16.74 1.77
CA GLY A 119 0.54 -16.69 0.47
C GLY A 119 -0.79 -15.93 0.47
N ASP A 120 -1.03 -15.09 1.51
CA ASP A 120 -2.31 -14.37 1.65
C ASP A 120 -2.52 -13.36 0.52
N LEU A 121 -3.61 -13.53 -0.24
CA LEU A 121 -4.07 -12.53 -1.22
C LEU A 121 -4.84 -11.39 -0.52
N VAL A 122 -5.60 -11.71 0.54
CA VAL A 122 -6.28 -10.74 1.39
C VAL A 122 -5.59 -10.71 2.75
N GLY A 123 -4.99 -9.57 3.10
CA GLY A 123 -4.30 -9.38 4.37
C GLY A 123 -5.22 -8.85 5.46
N GLU A 124 -5.24 -9.51 6.60
CA GLU A 124 -5.98 -9.08 7.78
C GLU A 124 -5.19 -8.01 8.55
N VAL A 125 -5.70 -6.80 8.60
CA VAL A 125 -5.11 -5.66 9.32
C VAL A 125 -5.83 -5.50 10.65
N VAL A 126 -5.45 -6.35 11.60
CA VAL A 126 -6.05 -6.44 12.94
C VAL A 126 -4.95 -6.35 13.99
N ASN A 127 -5.27 -5.76 15.14
CA ASN A 127 -4.38 -5.82 16.30
C ASN A 127 -4.50 -7.20 16.98
N ILE A 128 -3.44 -7.99 16.85
CA ILE A 128 -3.39 -9.32 17.52
C ILE A 128 -2.83 -9.25 18.95
N GLY A 129 -2.56 -8.03 19.43
CA GLY A 129 -1.96 -7.74 20.72
C GLY A 129 -0.42 -7.78 20.67
N ASP A 130 0.22 -7.22 21.71
CA ASP A 130 1.68 -7.17 21.84
C ASP A 130 2.30 -8.54 22.19
N LYS A 131 1.77 -9.61 21.62
CA LYS A 131 2.21 -10.97 21.90
C LYS A 131 3.63 -11.25 21.40
N ASP A 132 4.05 -10.54 20.36
CA ASP A 132 5.39 -10.62 19.83
C ASP A 132 5.91 -9.24 19.39
N PRO A 133 6.96 -8.69 20.01
CA PRO A 133 7.55 -7.40 19.61
C PRO A 133 8.16 -7.45 18.20
N LYS A 134 8.27 -8.63 17.58
CA LYS A 134 8.79 -8.87 16.23
C LYS A 134 7.68 -9.02 15.19
N GLU A 135 6.40 -8.87 15.60
CA GLU A 135 5.27 -8.91 14.69
C GLU A 135 5.32 -7.71 13.73
N ARG A 136 4.80 -7.90 12.52
CA ARG A 136 4.70 -6.82 11.55
C ARG A 136 3.88 -5.65 12.10
N ALA A 137 4.35 -4.43 11.89
CA ALA A 137 3.77 -3.22 12.44
C ALA A 137 2.28 -3.03 12.11
N TYR A 138 1.79 -3.53 10.95
CA TYR A 138 0.36 -3.46 10.60
C TYR A 138 -0.56 -4.32 11.48
N ARG A 139 0.00 -5.25 12.25
CA ARG A 139 -0.71 -6.10 13.24
C ARG A 139 -0.59 -5.61 14.68
N SER A 140 -0.06 -4.41 14.87
CA SER A 140 0.06 -3.72 16.16
C SER A 140 -0.79 -2.46 16.20
N SER A 141 -1.01 -1.87 17.39
CA SER A 141 -1.68 -0.58 17.58
C SER A 141 -0.75 0.62 17.39
N ARG A 142 0.58 0.41 17.30
CA ARG A 142 1.58 1.49 17.14
C ARG A 142 1.43 2.25 15.83
N GLU A 143 1.86 3.49 15.81
CA GLU A 143 1.92 4.28 14.58
C GLU A 143 2.74 3.56 13.49
N LEU A 144 2.24 3.61 12.27
CA LEU A 144 2.99 3.25 11.07
C LEU A 144 3.47 4.54 10.41
N MET A 145 4.76 4.70 10.23
CA MET A 145 5.31 5.84 9.49
C MET A 145 4.84 5.83 8.03
N LEU A 146 4.86 6.99 7.37
CA LEU A 146 4.57 7.09 5.93
C LEU A 146 5.49 6.16 5.14
N HIS A 147 4.90 5.29 4.33
CA HIS A 147 5.61 4.27 3.55
C HIS A 147 4.84 3.87 2.29
N THR A 148 5.49 3.10 1.44
CA THR A 148 4.85 2.30 0.38
C THR A 148 4.90 0.82 0.74
N ASP A 149 3.95 0.05 0.21
CA ASP A 149 4.00 -1.41 0.21
C ASP A 149 4.76 -1.95 -1.01
N ARG A 150 5.04 -3.27 -1.05
CA ARG A 150 5.70 -3.95 -2.18
C ARG A 150 4.72 -4.30 -3.32
N ALA A 151 3.85 -3.37 -3.68
CA ALA A 151 2.80 -3.51 -4.69
C ALA A 151 2.74 -2.27 -5.59
N ASP A 152 2.02 -2.34 -6.72
CA ASP A 152 1.79 -1.17 -7.58
C ASP A 152 0.60 -0.37 -7.08
N HIS A 153 -0.48 -1.06 -6.70
CA HIS A 153 -1.64 -0.46 -6.05
C HIS A 153 -1.95 -1.22 -4.76
N ILE A 154 -2.55 -0.53 -3.82
CA ILE A 154 -3.11 -1.12 -2.61
C ILE A 154 -4.59 -0.79 -2.52
N ALA A 155 -5.33 -1.66 -1.86
CA ALA A 155 -6.67 -1.35 -1.42
C ALA A 155 -6.81 -1.65 0.07
N MET A 156 -7.63 -0.84 0.76
CA MET A 156 -7.97 -1.02 2.18
C MET A 156 -9.47 -0.89 2.33
N LEU A 157 -10.13 -1.93 2.85
CA LEU A 157 -11.55 -1.92 3.20
C LEU A 157 -11.71 -1.92 4.71
N CYS A 158 -12.42 -0.94 5.24
CA CYS A 158 -12.75 -0.86 6.67
C CYS A 158 -13.98 -1.72 6.97
N ILE A 159 -13.80 -2.74 7.79
CA ILE A 159 -14.89 -3.53 8.36
C ILE A 159 -15.28 -2.88 9.69
N ARG A 160 -14.31 -2.48 10.49
CA ARG A 160 -14.51 -1.81 11.78
C ARG A 160 -13.35 -0.89 12.12
N PRO A 161 -13.61 0.37 12.49
CA PRO A 161 -12.58 1.29 12.95
C PRO A 161 -12.10 0.95 14.37
N ALA A 162 -11.03 1.60 14.82
CA ALA A 162 -10.59 1.61 16.21
C ALA A 162 -11.56 2.41 17.09
N ILE A 163 -11.48 2.22 18.42
CA ILE A 163 -12.26 3.04 19.38
C ILE A 163 -11.79 4.50 19.34
N LYS A 164 -10.47 4.70 19.21
CA LYS A 164 -9.85 6.03 19.16
C LYS A 164 -8.56 5.99 18.35
N GLY A 165 -8.27 7.02 17.56
CA GLY A 165 -7.11 7.07 16.67
C GLY A 165 -7.30 6.19 15.44
N GLY A 166 -6.18 5.65 14.90
CA GLY A 166 -6.21 4.78 13.73
C GLY A 166 -6.57 5.52 12.44
N LEU A 167 -6.30 6.83 12.38
CA LEU A 167 -6.47 7.62 11.16
C LEU A 167 -5.59 7.04 10.06
N SER A 168 -6.14 6.90 8.88
CA SER A 168 -5.38 6.61 7.67
C SER A 168 -4.84 7.91 7.10
N GLY A 169 -3.54 7.96 6.82
CA GLY A 169 -2.88 9.12 6.27
C GLY A 169 -2.28 8.84 4.89
N TYR A 170 -2.28 9.84 4.02
CA TYR A 170 -1.80 9.76 2.64
C TYR A 170 -0.99 11.01 2.29
N ALA A 171 0.09 10.84 1.53
CA ALA A 171 0.90 11.95 1.03
C ALA A 171 1.36 11.69 -0.40
N SER A 172 1.21 12.68 -1.28
CA SER A 172 1.70 12.58 -2.65
C SER A 172 3.22 12.58 -2.69
N ALA A 173 3.81 11.50 -3.18
CA ALA A 173 5.25 11.41 -3.39
C ALA A 173 5.76 12.41 -4.44
N LEU A 174 4.94 12.75 -5.43
CA LEU A 174 5.28 13.76 -6.44
C LEU A 174 5.33 15.16 -5.84
N THR A 175 4.42 15.48 -4.93
CA THR A 175 4.45 16.74 -4.16
C THR A 175 5.68 16.80 -3.26
N ILE A 176 6.00 15.70 -2.57
CA ILE A 176 7.21 15.61 -1.74
C ILE A 176 8.44 15.84 -2.60
N HIS A 177 8.56 15.17 -3.76
CA HIS A 177 9.66 15.37 -4.70
C HIS A 177 9.76 16.84 -5.15
N ASN A 178 8.65 17.47 -5.53
CA ASN A 178 8.62 18.86 -6.01
C ASN A 178 9.10 19.84 -4.92
N ILE A 179 8.68 19.63 -3.66
CA ILE A 179 9.14 20.42 -2.53
C ILE A 179 10.66 20.22 -2.29
N MET A 180 11.12 18.96 -2.34
CA MET A 180 12.56 18.68 -2.19
C MET A 180 13.39 19.28 -3.32
N LEU A 181 12.88 19.26 -4.55
CA LEU A 181 13.53 19.88 -5.70
C LEU A 181 13.65 21.40 -5.53
N GLU A 182 12.68 22.05 -4.92
CA GLU A 182 12.71 23.48 -4.65
C GLU A 182 13.62 23.83 -3.46
N GLU A 183 13.53 23.10 -2.36
CA GLU A 183 14.14 23.47 -1.08
C GLU A 183 15.53 22.84 -0.87
N ARG A 184 15.73 21.57 -1.31
CA ARG A 184 16.96 20.79 -1.10
C ARG A 184 17.25 19.86 -2.30
N PRO A 185 17.49 20.44 -3.49
CA PRO A 185 17.80 19.65 -4.70
C PRO A 185 19.08 18.79 -4.56
N ASP A 186 20.00 19.20 -3.70
CA ASP A 186 21.23 18.48 -3.38
C ASP A 186 20.97 17.08 -2.82
N LEU A 187 19.86 16.88 -2.09
CA LEU A 187 19.51 15.61 -1.46
C LEU A 187 18.87 14.60 -2.42
N LEU A 188 18.29 15.05 -3.54
CA LEU A 188 17.58 14.17 -4.48
C LEU A 188 18.48 13.06 -5.04
N SER A 189 19.76 13.35 -5.28
CA SER A 189 20.69 12.35 -5.81
C SER A 189 20.80 11.09 -4.94
N HIS A 190 20.75 11.22 -3.62
CA HIS A 190 20.76 10.11 -2.68
C HIS A 190 19.49 9.25 -2.80
N LEU A 191 18.31 9.88 -2.99
CA LEU A 191 17.04 9.20 -3.11
C LEU A 191 16.90 8.47 -4.45
N TYR A 192 17.44 9.02 -5.53
CA TYR A 192 17.48 8.35 -6.84
C TYR A 192 18.53 7.23 -6.90
N ASN A 193 19.69 7.37 -6.21
CA ASN A 193 20.66 6.28 -6.08
C ASN A 193 20.12 5.13 -5.23
N GLY A 194 19.14 5.39 -4.38
CA GLY A 194 18.41 4.40 -3.59
C GLY A 194 19.20 3.84 -2.41
N PHE A 195 18.66 2.80 -1.81
CA PHE A 195 19.13 2.19 -0.57
C PHE A 195 19.04 0.68 -0.62
N HIS A 196 19.85 -0.02 0.14
CA HIS A 196 19.67 -1.45 0.37
C HIS A 196 18.54 -1.66 1.39
N HIS A 197 17.66 -2.59 1.09
CA HIS A 197 16.53 -2.93 1.95
C HIS A 197 16.73 -4.28 2.61
N HIS A 198 16.49 -4.37 3.90
CA HIS A 198 16.31 -5.64 4.58
C HIS A 198 15.05 -6.34 4.07
N ARG A 199 15.12 -7.66 3.81
CA ARG A 199 14.01 -8.42 3.22
C ARG A 199 13.04 -9.00 4.25
N PHE A 200 13.25 -8.71 5.52
CA PHE A 200 12.39 -9.10 6.63
C PHE A 200 12.07 -10.60 6.71
N GLY A 201 13.03 -11.47 6.33
CA GLY A 201 12.85 -12.92 6.28
C GLY A 201 11.99 -13.44 5.13
N GLU A 202 11.59 -12.57 4.19
CA GLU A 202 10.73 -12.88 3.04
C GLU A 202 11.52 -13.23 1.78
N GLN A 203 12.84 -13.26 1.86
CA GLN A 203 13.67 -13.66 0.73
C GLN A 203 13.52 -15.16 0.47
N PRO A 204 13.65 -15.60 -0.80
CA PRO A 204 13.74 -17.01 -1.15
C PRO A 204 14.87 -17.71 -0.37
N PRO A 205 14.76 -19.02 -0.11
CA PRO A 205 15.83 -19.78 0.55
C PRO A 205 17.17 -19.64 -0.18
N GLY A 206 18.22 -19.32 0.58
CA GLY A 206 19.59 -19.12 0.04
C GLY A 206 19.88 -17.70 -0.47
N GLU A 207 18.88 -16.84 -0.57
CA GLU A 207 19.08 -15.44 -0.92
C GLU A 207 19.51 -14.60 0.31
N PRO A 208 20.27 -13.50 0.12
CA PRO A 208 20.72 -12.66 1.21
C PRO A 208 19.54 -11.95 1.90
N VAL A 209 19.68 -11.67 3.20
CA VAL A 209 18.65 -10.95 3.98
C VAL A 209 18.49 -9.48 3.58
N VAL A 210 19.50 -8.92 2.91
CA VAL A 210 19.48 -7.54 2.39
C VAL A 210 19.55 -7.60 0.86
N THR A 211 18.87 -6.69 0.17
CA THR A 211 18.88 -6.61 -1.30
C THR A 211 20.30 -6.42 -1.81
N ARG A 212 20.66 -7.10 -2.92
CA ARG A 212 21.96 -6.93 -3.58
C ARG A 212 22.06 -5.57 -4.27
N GLU A 213 20.94 -5.18 -4.88
CA GLU A 213 20.78 -3.90 -5.57
C GLU A 213 20.28 -2.83 -4.59
N ARG A 214 20.65 -1.61 -4.85
CA ARG A 214 20.05 -0.44 -4.20
C ARG A 214 18.68 -0.20 -4.84
N ILE A 215 17.66 -0.01 -3.99
CA ILE A 215 16.30 0.27 -4.42
C ILE A 215 16.11 1.79 -4.43
N PRO A 216 15.87 2.43 -5.59
CA PRO A 216 15.66 3.86 -5.66
C PRO A 216 14.35 4.23 -4.93
N ILE A 217 14.40 5.32 -4.15
CA ILE A 217 13.18 5.88 -3.57
C ILE A 217 12.36 6.55 -4.68
N PHE A 218 12.99 7.43 -5.47
CA PHE A 218 12.38 7.98 -6.67
C PHE A 218 13.02 7.38 -7.92
N SER A 219 12.21 7.06 -8.90
CA SER A 219 12.66 6.65 -10.23
C SER A 219 11.70 7.15 -11.31
N VAL A 220 12.22 7.35 -12.52
CA VAL A 220 11.42 7.62 -13.72
C VAL A 220 11.84 6.63 -14.78
N THR A 221 10.90 5.87 -15.32
CA THR A 221 11.12 4.89 -16.38
C THR A 221 10.12 5.16 -17.50
N ASP A 222 10.59 5.40 -18.71
CA ASP A 222 9.76 5.75 -19.87
C ASP A 222 8.79 6.92 -19.58
N GLY A 223 9.25 7.92 -18.81
CA GLY A 223 8.46 9.08 -18.39
C GLY A 223 7.46 8.81 -17.25
N VAL A 224 7.39 7.58 -16.73
CA VAL A 224 6.50 7.19 -15.64
C VAL A 224 7.23 7.25 -14.30
N PRO A 225 6.83 8.15 -13.37
CA PRO A 225 7.43 8.23 -12.05
C PRO A 225 6.99 7.07 -11.15
N SER A 226 7.88 6.64 -10.27
CA SER A 226 7.60 5.64 -9.23
C SER A 226 8.32 5.99 -7.95
N VAL A 227 7.71 5.69 -6.81
CA VAL A 227 8.30 5.80 -5.48
C VAL A 227 8.30 4.45 -4.79
N ILE A 228 9.38 4.16 -4.06
CA ILE A 228 9.45 3.09 -3.05
C ILE A 228 10.07 3.67 -1.80
N PHE A 229 9.31 3.80 -0.74
CA PHE A 229 9.77 4.32 0.52
C PHE A 229 9.37 3.43 1.68
N ILE A 230 10.28 2.60 2.16
CA ILE A 230 10.08 1.72 3.32
C ILE A 230 11.23 1.93 4.30
N ARG A 231 11.18 3.06 5.03
CA ARG A 231 12.23 3.46 5.97
C ARG A 231 12.60 2.34 6.95
N GLY A 232 11.63 1.59 7.44
CA GLY A 232 11.87 0.49 8.38
C GLY A 232 12.79 -0.60 7.83
N TYR A 233 12.73 -0.88 6.52
CA TYR A 233 13.61 -1.88 5.90
C TYR A 233 15.03 -1.36 5.71
N ILE A 234 15.20 -0.06 5.48
CA ILE A 234 16.50 0.60 5.42
C ILE A 234 17.13 0.61 6.81
N ASN A 235 16.39 1.05 7.81
CA ASN A 235 16.85 1.11 9.20
C ASN A 235 17.26 -0.28 9.72
N LEU A 236 16.44 -1.31 9.48
CA LEU A 236 16.76 -2.68 9.92
C LEU A 236 18.06 -3.20 9.29
N ALA A 237 18.33 -2.86 8.03
CA ALA A 237 19.59 -3.24 7.39
C ALA A 237 20.80 -2.54 8.04
N VAL A 238 20.62 -1.30 8.52
CA VAL A 238 21.66 -0.55 9.28
C VAL A 238 21.81 -1.11 10.68
N ASP A 239 20.72 -1.32 11.41
CA ASP A 239 20.68 -1.77 12.80
C ASP A 239 21.30 -3.17 12.98
N GLU A 240 21.15 -4.03 11.97
CA GLU A 240 21.78 -5.35 11.93
C GLU A 240 23.22 -5.33 11.37
N GLY A 241 23.75 -4.14 11.03
CA GLY A 241 25.15 -3.98 10.59
C GLY A 241 25.42 -4.47 9.16
N HIS A 242 24.39 -4.66 8.34
CA HIS A 242 24.55 -5.10 6.95
C HIS A 242 25.00 -3.98 6.02
N VAL A 243 24.61 -2.73 6.33
CA VAL A 243 24.94 -1.53 5.56
C VAL A 243 25.24 -0.36 6.48
N THR A 244 25.93 0.66 5.93
CA THR A 244 26.15 1.94 6.61
C THR A 244 25.65 3.04 5.69
N LEU A 245 24.94 4.02 6.25
CA LEU A 245 24.53 5.22 5.54
C LEU A 245 25.58 6.33 5.71
N SER A 246 25.86 7.06 4.65
CA SER A 246 26.57 8.35 4.75
C SER A 246 25.68 9.42 5.40
N ASP A 247 26.31 10.50 5.90
CA ASP A 247 25.58 11.62 6.49
C ASP A 247 24.56 12.22 5.49
N GLY A 248 24.92 12.36 4.21
CA GLY A 248 24.04 12.86 3.17
C GLY A 248 22.84 11.92 2.87
N GLU A 249 23.05 10.60 2.90
CA GLU A 249 21.97 9.62 2.77
C GLU A 249 20.99 9.69 3.95
N LEU A 250 21.52 9.80 5.16
CA LEU A 250 20.70 9.93 6.36
C LEU A 250 19.92 11.25 6.35
N GLU A 251 20.58 12.36 5.97
CA GLU A 251 19.94 13.67 5.85
C GLU A 251 18.82 13.65 4.80
N ALA A 252 19.04 13.04 3.63
CA ALA A 252 18.06 12.93 2.56
C ALA A 252 16.80 12.18 3.03
N LEU A 253 16.97 11.05 3.73
CA LEU A 253 15.87 10.28 4.29
C LEU A 253 15.09 11.07 5.34
N ASN A 254 15.79 11.73 6.28
CA ASN A 254 15.17 12.53 7.35
C ASN A 254 14.43 13.74 6.78
N TYR A 255 15.00 14.39 5.76
CA TYR A 255 14.36 15.52 5.11
C TYR A 255 13.08 15.11 4.37
N MET A 256 13.12 14.02 3.61
CA MET A 256 11.93 13.45 2.96
C MET A 256 10.83 13.15 3.97
N GLU A 257 11.15 12.53 5.11
CA GLU A 257 10.18 12.28 6.18
C GLU A 257 9.60 13.57 6.75
N SER A 258 10.43 14.59 6.96
CA SER A 258 9.96 15.88 7.47
C SER A 258 9.01 16.57 6.50
N VAL A 259 9.30 16.53 5.20
CA VAL A 259 8.43 17.07 4.14
C VAL A 259 7.11 16.32 4.07
N SER A 260 7.18 14.98 4.11
CA SER A 260 5.98 14.13 3.98
C SER A 260 4.99 14.26 5.14
N ASN A 261 5.45 14.70 6.31
CA ASN A 261 4.62 14.93 7.50
C ASN A 261 4.14 16.37 7.68
N ARG A 262 4.39 17.28 6.70
CA ARG A 262 3.87 18.66 6.78
C ARG A 262 2.36 18.69 6.65
N ASP A 263 1.68 19.56 7.39
CA ASP A 263 0.21 19.68 7.39
C ASP A 263 -0.38 19.93 6.00
N ASN A 264 0.35 20.65 5.13
CA ASN A 264 -0.08 20.92 3.76
C ASN A 264 0.31 19.83 2.74
N VAL A 265 0.90 18.73 3.19
CA VAL A 265 1.30 17.57 2.36
C VAL A 265 0.53 16.32 2.75
N ARG A 266 0.42 16.05 4.04
CA ARG A 266 -0.23 14.86 4.58
C ARG A 266 -1.73 15.09 4.78
N LEU A 267 -2.53 14.19 4.24
CA LEU A 267 -3.98 14.12 4.38
C LEU A 267 -4.33 12.97 5.33
N ASP A 268 -4.97 13.25 6.46
CA ASP A 268 -5.41 12.24 7.44
C ASP A 268 -6.92 12.21 7.57
N PHE A 269 -7.52 11.02 7.60
CA PHE A 269 -8.94 10.83 7.88
C PHE A 269 -9.23 9.48 8.52
N LEU A 270 -10.34 9.40 9.25
CA LEU A 270 -10.86 8.14 9.75
C LEU A 270 -11.65 7.41 8.66
N MET A 271 -11.31 6.15 8.43
CA MET A 271 -12.12 5.26 7.61
C MET A 271 -13.29 4.70 8.43
N GLU A 272 -14.48 4.74 7.84
CA GLU A 272 -15.72 4.23 8.42
C GLU A 272 -16.06 2.83 7.87
N PRO A 273 -16.92 2.06 8.55
CA PRO A 273 -17.36 0.76 8.05
C PRO A 273 -17.95 0.86 6.64
N GLY A 274 -17.49 -0.04 5.75
CA GLY A 274 -17.92 -0.05 4.35
C GLY A 274 -17.20 0.96 3.45
N GLU A 275 -16.22 1.71 3.96
CA GLU A 275 -15.34 2.53 3.14
C GLU A 275 -14.17 1.69 2.61
N LEU A 276 -13.98 1.76 1.29
CA LEU A 276 -12.91 1.11 0.54
C LEU A 276 -12.08 2.16 -0.20
N ILE A 277 -10.82 2.27 0.14
CA ILE A 277 -9.88 3.12 -0.61
C ILE A 277 -9.00 2.28 -1.53
N PHE A 278 -8.84 2.72 -2.79
CA PHE A 278 -7.80 2.27 -3.71
C PHE A 278 -6.74 3.37 -3.84
N VAL A 279 -5.47 2.98 -3.82
CA VAL A 279 -4.33 3.91 -3.86
C VAL A 279 -3.27 3.43 -4.84
N ASN A 280 -2.78 4.33 -5.68
CA ASN A 280 -1.58 4.13 -6.48
C ASN A 280 -0.35 4.22 -5.57
N ASN A 281 0.09 3.07 -5.11
CA ASN A 281 1.18 2.94 -4.16
C ASN A 281 2.56 3.27 -4.78
N CYS A 282 2.62 3.46 -6.11
CA CYS A 282 3.80 3.99 -6.79
C CYS A 282 3.90 5.52 -6.75
N LEU A 283 2.84 6.23 -6.34
CA LEU A 283 2.77 7.69 -6.36
C LEU A 283 2.38 8.29 -5.00
N ILE A 284 1.82 7.49 -4.10
CA ILE A 284 1.27 7.94 -2.83
C ILE A 284 1.82 7.10 -1.69
N LEU A 285 2.40 7.76 -0.71
CA LEU A 285 2.75 7.18 0.58
C LEU A 285 1.51 7.06 1.45
N HIS A 286 1.46 6.03 2.29
CA HIS A 286 0.37 5.86 3.25
C HIS A 286 0.89 5.57 4.65
N THR A 287 0.05 5.85 5.65
CA THR A 287 0.35 5.70 7.06
C THR A 287 -0.90 5.39 7.86
N ARG A 288 -0.71 5.06 9.13
CA ARG A 288 -1.79 4.94 10.12
C ARG A 288 -1.28 5.47 11.46
N THR A 289 -2.06 6.37 12.07
CA THR A 289 -1.77 6.84 13.42
C THR A 289 -1.92 5.72 14.46
N GLU A 290 -1.28 5.87 15.61
CA GLU A 290 -1.53 5.01 16.77
C GLU A 290 -3.04 4.98 17.11
N PHE A 291 -3.50 3.87 17.69
CA PHE A 291 -4.90 3.70 18.05
C PHE A 291 -5.11 2.90 19.33
N GLU A 292 -6.25 3.15 19.97
CA GLU A 292 -6.77 2.37 21.08
C GLU A 292 -7.82 1.37 20.55
N ASP A 293 -7.68 0.12 20.96
CA ASP A 293 -8.56 -0.96 20.52
C ASP A 293 -9.45 -1.48 21.65
N SER A 294 -10.48 -2.26 21.29
CA SER A 294 -11.34 -2.90 22.26
C SER A 294 -10.62 -4.07 22.96
N ASP A 295 -10.87 -4.24 24.24
CA ASP A 295 -10.46 -5.44 24.98
C ASP A 295 -11.17 -6.69 24.43
N GLU A 296 -12.41 -6.51 23.92
CA GLU A 296 -13.21 -7.56 23.31
C GLU A 296 -12.73 -7.83 21.87
N PRO A 297 -12.17 -9.02 21.56
CA PRO A 297 -11.57 -9.30 20.24
C PRO A 297 -12.53 -9.09 19.06
N THR A 298 -13.82 -9.37 19.25
CA THR A 298 -14.86 -9.21 18.20
C THR A 298 -15.17 -7.77 17.86
N LYS A 299 -14.77 -6.82 18.72
CA LYS A 299 -14.99 -5.38 18.55
C LYS A 299 -13.70 -4.62 18.18
N ARG A 300 -12.58 -5.31 18.01
CA ARG A 300 -11.31 -4.70 17.63
C ARG A 300 -11.36 -4.11 16.23
N ARG A 301 -10.48 -3.14 15.99
CA ARG A 301 -10.24 -2.59 14.66
C ARG A 301 -9.96 -3.72 13.66
N HIS A 302 -10.67 -3.68 12.53
CA HIS A 302 -10.55 -4.69 11.48
C HIS A 302 -10.64 -4.04 10.09
N LEU A 303 -9.55 -4.03 9.38
CA LEU A 303 -9.51 -3.72 7.96
C LEU A 303 -8.96 -4.93 7.21
N ILE A 304 -9.30 -5.03 5.93
CA ILE A 304 -8.68 -5.99 5.02
C ILE A 304 -7.94 -5.24 3.91
N ARG A 305 -6.79 -5.80 3.48
CA ARG A 305 -5.90 -5.17 2.51
C ARG A 305 -5.70 -6.05 1.29
N LEU A 306 -5.60 -5.43 0.09
CA LEU A 306 -5.09 -6.08 -1.12
C LEU A 306 -3.77 -5.42 -1.55
N TRP A 307 -2.90 -6.26 -2.09
CA TRP A 307 -1.77 -5.86 -2.92
C TRP A 307 -2.07 -6.23 -4.37
N LEU A 308 -1.92 -5.25 -5.28
CA LEU A 308 -2.29 -5.38 -6.67
C LEU A 308 -1.08 -5.03 -7.56
N ARG A 309 -0.83 -5.84 -8.59
CA ARG A 309 0.22 -5.63 -9.58
C ARG A 309 -0.35 -5.11 -10.88
N GLU A 310 0.32 -4.14 -11.46
CA GLU A 310 0.11 -3.66 -12.82
C GLU A 310 1.28 -4.15 -13.68
N ASP A 311 1.11 -5.31 -14.32
CA ASP A 311 2.21 -6.05 -14.96
C ASP A 311 2.87 -5.28 -16.12
N GLU A 312 2.15 -4.36 -16.77
CA GLU A 312 2.63 -3.53 -17.89
C GLU A 312 3.19 -2.18 -17.45
N ARG A 313 3.18 -1.87 -16.15
CA ARG A 313 3.69 -0.57 -15.67
C ARG A 313 5.21 -0.51 -15.82
N PRO A 314 5.76 0.51 -16.54
CA PRO A 314 7.20 0.74 -16.58
C PRO A 314 7.78 0.97 -15.19
N ALA A 315 8.86 0.27 -14.86
CA ALA A 315 9.56 0.42 -13.60
C ALA A 315 11.04 0.05 -13.73
N ALA A 316 11.90 0.68 -12.95
CA ALA A 316 13.33 0.35 -12.90
C ALA A 316 13.53 -1.08 -12.35
N ASP A 317 14.60 -1.74 -12.77
CA ASP A 317 14.92 -3.13 -12.38
C ASP A 317 14.92 -3.33 -10.86
N GLY A 318 15.50 -2.42 -10.09
CA GLY A 318 15.50 -2.46 -8.63
C GLY A 318 14.08 -2.44 -8.05
N VAL A 319 13.17 -1.67 -8.66
CA VAL A 319 11.75 -1.60 -8.27
C VAL A 319 11.05 -2.93 -8.54
N LEU A 320 11.29 -3.53 -9.71
CA LEU A 320 10.71 -4.83 -10.09
C LEU A 320 11.21 -5.95 -9.18
N ILE A 321 12.53 -5.96 -8.89
CA ILE A 321 13.14 -6.93 -7.97
C ILE A 321 12.54 -6.80 -6.57
N HIS A 322 12.43 -5.56 -6.07
CA HIS A 322 11.86 -5.30 -4.75
C HIS A 322 10.42 -5.78 -4.61
N LYS A 323 9.58 -5.49 -5.60
CA LYS A 323 8.17 -5.86 -5.57
C LYS A 323 7.94 -7.38 -5.72
N GLY A 324 8.82 -8.07 -6.43
CA GLY A 324 8.65 -9.47 -6.80
C GLY A 324 7.53 -9.69 -7.84
N LYS A 325 7.62 -10.71 -8.65
CA LYS A 325 6.66 -10.99 -9.74
C LYS A 325 5.27 -11.37 -9.20
N ALA A 326 5.22 -12.18 -8.16
CA ALA A 326 3.97 -12.68 -7.55
C ALA A 326 3.72 -12.10 -6.14
N GLY A 327 4.42 -11.01 -5.78
CA GLY A 327 4.45 -10.51 -4.41
C GLY A 327 5.44 -11.29 -3.55
N ILE A 328 5.09 -11.53 -2.28
CA ILE A 328 5.91 -12.32 -1.36
C ILE A 328 5.64 -13.81 -1.61
N GLU A 329 6.69 -14.57 -1.90
CA GLU A 329 6.57 -16.00 -2.14
C GLU A 329 6.15 -16.75 -0.88
N LYS A 330 5.20 -17.68 -1.01
CA LYS A 330 4.80 -18.57 0.08
C LYS A 330 5.99 -19.42 0.52
N GLN A 331 6.20 -19.52 1.84
CA GLN A 331 7.26 -20.32 2.44
C GLN A 331 6.66 -21.22 3.54
N ASP A 332 6.78 -22.52 3.36
CA ASP A 332 6.25 -23.49 4.31
C ASP A 332 6.97 -23.38 5.69
N GLY A 333 6.17 -23.44 6.75
CA GLY A 333 6.67 -23.39 8.13
C GLY A 333 7.10 -22.00 8.63
N LYS A 334 6.91 -20.94 7.84
CA LYS A 334 7.16 -19.57 8.28
C LYS A 334 5.86 -18.83 8.63
N GLY A 335 5.92 -18.06 9.73
CA GLY A 335 4.87 -17.13 10.12
C GLY A 335 5.07 -15.74 9.50
N THR A 336 4.31 -14.77 10.00
CA THR A 336 4.31 -13.37 9.53
C THR A 336 5.37 -12.49 10.18
N TYR A 337 6.21 -13.01 11.05
CA TYR A 337 7.21 -12.26 11.81
C TYR A 337 8.64 -12.65 11.47
N TYR A 338 9.53 -11.69 11.60
CA TYR A 338 10.97 -11.84 11.44
C TYR A 338 11.66 -12.02 12.80
N THR A 339 12.57 -12.99 12.90
CA THR A 339 13.41 -13.18 14.08
C THR A 339 14.80 -12.61 13.83
N SER A 340 15.10 -11.43 14.38
CA SER A 340 16.42 -10.81 14.31
C SER A 340 17.49 -11.69 14.98
N LYS A 341 18.70 -11.77 14.37
CA LYS A 341 19.85 -12.47 14.93
C LYS A 341 20.48 -11.74 16.14
N THR A 342 20.15 -10.45 16.33
CA THR A 342 20.67 -9.63 17.43
C THR A 342 19.93 -9.83 18.77
N ALA A 343 18.94 -10.71 18.81
CA ALA A 343 18.14 -11.03 20.00
C ALA A 343 18.56 -12.37 20.64
N ALA A 344 19.83 -12.76 20.51
CA ALA A 344 20.45 -13.91 21.21
C ALA A 344 21.37 -13.43 22.32
#